data_0f879f2dd760d6ed4b3f219d2bab726d
#
_entry.id   0f879f2dd760d6ed4b3f219d2bab726d
#
_cell.length_a   1.000
_cell.length_b   1.000
_cell.length_c   1.000
_cell.angle_alpha   90.00
_cell.angle_beta   90.00
_cell.angle_gamma   90.00
#
_symmetry.space_group_name_H-M   'P 1'
#
loop_
_entity.id
_entity.type
_entity.pdbx_description
1 polymer ?
#
loop_
_entity_poly.entity_id
_entity_poly.type
_entity_poly.pdbx_seq_one_letter_code
_entity_poly.pdbx_strand_id
1 'polypeptide(L)'
;MRRVLYRVAASLDGYIAGPRGEVDWILHDPAVDFTKVYQGVDTVLLGRRTYELTRQAGAPPWPQGWQIYVFSRTLPPGGHPGVTVVRVDAGPRGAALRAAPGRDIWLFGGGSLFRSLLEAKQVDLVEVLVVPVLLGGGIPLLETGAQLTRLALEQVERYASGLLSLRYRVPDAAAV
;
A
#
# COMPACT_ATOMS: atom_id res chain seq x y z
N MET A 1 13.65 7.18 12.33
CA MET A 1 12.20 7.27 12.06
C MET A 1 11.84 6.15 11.09
N ARG A 2 10.75 5.43 11.32
CA ARG A 2 10.27 4.32 10.46
C ARG A 2 9.81 4.89 9.12
N ARG A 3 10.12 4.21 8.01
CA ARG A 3 9.62 4.60 6.69
C ARG A 3 8.24 4.00 6.45
N VAL A 4 7.43 4.70 5.65
CA VAL A 4 6.16 4.19 5.12
C VAL A 4 6.36 3.85 3.65
N LEU A 5 6.16 2.59 3.30
CA LEU A 5 6.40 2.01 1.99
C LEU A 5 5.05 1.63 1.37
N TYR A 6 4.60 2.34 0.34
CA TYR A 6 3.43 1.95 -0.43
C TYR A 6 3.85 0.91 -1.47
N ARG A 7 3.50 -0.35 -1.22
CA ARG A 7 3.86 -1.49 -2.07
C ARG A 7 2.62 -2.17 -2.59
N VAL A 8 2.40 -2.13 -3.90
CA VAL A 8 1.20 -2.67 -4.55
C VAL A 8 1.51 -3.21 -5.95
N ALA A 9 0.64 -4.12 -6.45
CA ALA A 9 0.55 -4.40 -7.86
C ALA A 9 -0.46 -3.43 -8.51
N ALA A 10 -0.18 -2.99 -9.73
CA ALA A 10 -1.09 -2.14 -10.50
C ALA A 10 -1.11 -2.57 -11.97
N SER A 11 -2.26 -2.39 -12.63
CA SER A 11 -2.36 -2.48 -14.07
C SER A 11 -1.58 -1.36 -14.76
N LEU A 12 -1.28 -1.52 -16.04
CA LEU A 12 -0.56 -0.49 -16.81
C LEU A 12 -1.33 0.83 -16.88
N ASP A 13 -2.65 0.79 -16.82
CA ASP A 13 -3.53 1.97 -16.78
C ASP A 13 -3.84 2.47 -15.35
N GLY A 14 -3.11 1.98 -14.32
CA GLY A 14 -3.06 2.59 -12.99
C GLY A 14 -4.14 2.15 -12.00
N TYR A 15 -4.69 0.95 -12.13
CA TYR A 15 -5.64 0.38 -11.17
C TYR A 15 -4.99 -0.70 -10.31
N ILE A 16 -5.35 -0.76 -9.03
CA ILE A 16 -4.85 -1.75 -8.06
C ILE A 16 -5.83 -2.91 -7.85
N ALA A 17 -7.05 -2.79 -8.34
CA ALA A 17 -8.07 -3.83 -8.35
C ALA A 17 -9.15 -3.49 -9.38
N GLY A 18 -9.93 -4.47 -9.79
CA GLY A 18 -11.15 -4.26 -10.57
C GLY A 18 -12.23 -3.50 -9.79
N PRO A 19 -13.38 -3.17 -10.40
CA PRO A 19 -14.42 -2.32 -9.79
C PRO A 19 -15.01 -2.90 -8.49
N ARG A 20 -15.05 -4.23 -8.34
CA ARG A 20 -15.52 -4.95 -7.14
C ARG A 20 -14.40 -5.40 -6.22
N GLY A 21 -13.14 -5.08 -6.56
CA GLY A 21 -11.96 -5.47 -5.81
C GLY A 21 -11.27 -6.72 -6.35
N GLU A 22 -11.56 -7.13 -7.59
CA GLU A 22 -10.95 -8.28 -8.24
C GLU A 22 -9.45 -8.06 -8.45
N VAL A 23 -8.65 -9.10 -8.17
CA VAL A 23 -7.19 -9.10 -8.30
C VAL A 23 -6.65 -10.33 -9.05
N ASP A 24 -7.53 -11.10 -9.69
CA ASP A 24 -7.23 -12.32 -10.45
C ASP A 24 -6.40 -12.07 -11.72
N TRP A 25 -6.34 -10.82 -12.16
CA TRP A 25 -5.49 -10.35 -13.27
C TRP A 25 -4.00 -10.18 -12.88
N ILE A 26 -3.66 -10.26 -11.59
CA ILE A 26 -2.27 -10.17 -11.14
C ILE A 26 -1.54 -11.45 -11.49
N LEU A 27 -0.57 -11.34 -12.39
CA LEU A 27 0.23 -12.48 -12.84
C LEU A 27 1.07 -13.03 -11.69
N HIS A 28 1.04 -14.34 -11.52
CA HIS A 28 1.99 -15.03 -10.67
C HIS A 28 3.25 -15.37 -11.48
N ASP A 29 4.35 -14.72 -11.16
CA ASP A 29 5.66 -15.00 -11.73
C ASP A 29 6.58 -15.54 -10.62
N PRO A 30 7.09 -16.77 -10.74
CA PRO A 30 7.98 -17.37 -9.73
C PRO A 30 9.32 -16.63 -9.57
N ALA A 31 9.71 -15.80 -10.55
CA ALA A 31 10.89 -14.95 -10.45
C ALA A 31 10.66 -13.73 -9.54
N VAL A 32 9.40 -13.38 -9.27
CA VAL A 32 9.07 -12.30 -8.32
C VAL A 32 9.18 -12.82 -6.89
N ASP A 33 10.20 -12.38 -6.20
CA ASP A 33 10.39 -12.74 -4.78
C ASP A 33 9.47 -11.90 -3.88
N PHE A 34 8.25 -12.39 -3.67
CA PHE A 34 7.29 -11.74 -2.78
C PHE A 34 7.76 -11.68 -1.31
N THR A 35 8.76 -12.47 -0.91
CA THR A 35 9.27 -12.40 0.46
C THR A 35 9.99 -11.07 0.73
N LYS A 36 10.51 -10.42 -0.31
CA LYS A 36 11.11 -9.08 -0.23
C LYS A 36 10.11 -8.02 0.26
N VAL A 37 8.81 -8.22 0.01
CA VAL A 37 7.75 -7.30 0.49
C VAL A 37 7.70 -7.28 2.01
N TYR A 38 7.99 -8.41 2.66
CA TYR A 38 7.97 -8.56 4.11
C TYR A 38 9.27 -8.14 4.80
N GLN A 39 10.37 -8.04 4.03
CA GLN A 39 11.66 -7.71 4.61
C GLN A 39 11.68 -6.28 5.18
N GLY A 40 12.17 -6.15 6.40
CA GLY A 40 12.34 -4.87 7.06
C GLY A 40 11.06 -4.22 7.57
N VAL A 41 9.90 -4.86 7.49
CA VAL A 41 8.60 -4.35 7.97
C VAL A 41 8.07 -5.18 9.14
N ASP A 42 7.23 -4.57 9.97
CA ASP A 42 6.53 -5.22 11.09
C ASP A 42 5.12 -4.67 11.31
N THR A 43 4.71 -3.72 10.49
CA THR A 43 3.44 -3.00 10.63
C THR A 43 2.78 -2.84 9.27
N VAL A 44 1.45 -3.03 9.23
CA VAL A 44 0.63 -2.88 8.02
C VAL A 44 -0.45 -1.83 8.24
N LEU A 45 -0.63 -0.96 7.25
CA LEU A 45 -1.73 0.02 7.20
C LEU A 45 -2.70 -0.34 6.08
N LEU A 46 -3.98 -0.41 6.41
CA LEU A 46 -5.06 -0.79 5.50
C LEU A 46 -6.21 0.21 5.58
N GLY A 47 -6.84 0.51 4.47
CA GLY A 47 -8.19 1.05 4.44
C GLY A 47 -9.23 -0.06 4.69
N ARG A 48 -10.44 0.32 5.13
CA ARG A 48 -11.54 -0.61 5.44
C ARG A 48 -11.82 -1.60 4.31
N ARG A 49 -12.03 -1.10 3.08
CA ARG A 49 -12.37 -1.96 1.92
C ARG A 49 -11.30 -3.02 1.65
N THR A 50 -10.04 -2.61 1.68
CA THR A 50 -8.91 -3.53 1.51
C THR A 50 -8.88 -4.60 2.61
N TYR A 51 -9.12 -4.20 3.86
CA TYR A 51 -9.20 -5.13 4.98
C TYR A 51 -10.35 -6.14 4.83
N GLU A 52 -11.54 -5.68 4.44
CA GLU A 52 -12.70 -6.54 4.21
C GLU A 52 -12.44 -7.57 3.11
N LEU A 53 -11.83 -7.15 1.98
CA LEU A 53 -11.43 -8.04 0.89
C LEU A 53 -10.37 -9.07 1.34
N THR A 54 -9.36 -8.65 2.10
CA THR A 54 -8.34 -9.55 2.65
C THR A 54 -8.95 -10.63 3.55
N ARG A 55 -9.93 -10.25 4.37
CA ARG A 55 -10.66 -11.23 5.22
C ARG A 55 -11.48 -12.23 4.39
N GLN A 56 -12.12 -11.78 3.32
CA GLN A 56 -12.89 -12.65 2.43
C GLN A 56 -12.01 -13.64 1.68
N ALA A 57 -10.77 -13.28 1.37
CA ALA A 57 -9.79 -14.15 0.73
C ALA A 57 -9.25 -15.26 1.67
N GLY A 58 -9.55 -15.23 2.97
CA GLY A 58 -9.20 -16.25 3.96
C GLY A 58 -8.03 -15.87 4.85
N ALA A 59 -6.81 -16.31 4.55
CA ALA A 59 -5.64 -16.02 5.40
C ALA A 59 -5.10 -14.60 5.16
N PRO A 60 -4.72 -13.87 6.20
CA PRO A 60 -4.08 -12.56 6.02
C PRO A 60 -2.71 -12.75 5.37
N PRO A 61 -2.33 -11.86 4.41
CA PRO A 61 -1.07 -11.99 3.66
C PRO A 61 0.16 -11.51 4.45
N TRP A 62 0.08 -11.34 5.75
CA TRP A 62 1.19 -10.90 6.60
C TRP A 62 1.49 -11.88 7.73
N PRO A 63 2.75 -11.94 8.18
CA PRO A 63 3.17 -12.84 9.25
C PRO A 63 2.47 -12.58 10.58
N GLN A 64 2.36 -13.62 11.40
CA GLN A 64 1.87 -13.50 12.77
C GLN A 64 2.78 -12.58 13.60
N GLY A 65 2.17 -11.80 14.49
CA GLY A 65 2.89 -10.88 15.39
C GLY A 65 3.11 -9.48 14.83
N TRP A 66 2.71 -9.23 13.57
CA TRP A 66 2.75 -7.89 13.02
C TRP A 66 1.64 -6.99 13.57
N GLN A 67 1.89 -5.69 13.60
CA GLN A 67 0.90 -4.69 14.00
C GLN A 67 0.04 -4.31 12.78
N ILE A 68 -1.26 -4.51 12.88
CA ILE A 68 -2.21 -4.25 11.80
C ILE A 68 -3.12 -3.08 12.18
N TYR A 69 -3.09 -2.02 11.39
CA TYR A 69 -3.93 -0.83 11.57
C TYR A 69 -4.90 -0.68 10.41
N VAL A 70 -6.19 -0.67 10.73
CA VAL A 70 -7.26 -0.45 9.75
C VAL A 70 -7.87 0.93 9.93
N PHE A 71 -7.68 1.78 8.94
CA PHE A 71 -8.23 3.13 8.93
C PHE A 71 -9.69 3.09 8.47
N SER A 72 -10.59 3.39 9.41
CA SER A 72 -12.02 3.39 9.15
C SER A 72 -12.81 4.20 10.19
N ARG A 73 -13.70 5.06 9.71
CA ARG A 73 -14.66 5.76 10.57
C ARG A 73 -15.90 4.93 10.88
N THR A 74 -16.19 3.91 10.09
CA THR A 74 -17.44 3.14 10.14
C THR A 74 -17.28 1.70 10.62
N LEU A 75 -16.04 1.13 10.58
CA LEU A 75 -15.80 -0.22 11.10
C LEU A 75 -16.02 -0.24 12.62
N PRO A 76 -16.86 -1.13 13.17
CA PRO A 76 -17.07 -1.20 14.61
C PRO A 76 -15.75 -1.48 15.36
N PRO A 77 -15.55 -0.91 16.55
CA PRO A 77 -14.46 -1.35 17.42
C PRO A 77 -14.81 -2.74 17.98
N GLY A 78 -13.85 -3.65 17.94
CA GLY A 78 -14.04 -5.03 18.39
C GLY A 78 -14.43 -6.00 17.27
N GLY A 79 -14.35 -7.30 17.55
CA GLY A 79 -14.61 -8.36 16.55
C GLY A 79 -13.54 -8.51 15.47
N HIS A 80 -12.38 -7.85 15.64
CA HIS A 80 -11.26 -7.87 14.69
C HIS A 80 -9.97 -8.31 15.41
N PRO A 81 -9.80 -9.61 15.73
CA PRO A 81 -8.63 -10.10 16.46
C PRO A 81 -7.31 -9.70 15.76
N GLY A 82 -6.35 -9.20 16.53
CA GLY A 82 -5.04 -8.78 16.03
C GLY A 82 -5.02 -7.49 15.21
N VAL A 83 -6.14 -6.75 15.15
CA VAL A 83 -6.27 -5.52 14.37
C VAL A 83 -6.62 -4.33 15.26
N THR A 84 -5.94 -3.22 15.04
CA THR A 84 -6.28 -1.91 15.65
C THR A 84 -7.07 -1.07 14.66
N VAL A 85 -8.32 -0.76 14.99
CA VAL A 85 -9.16 0.14 14.18
C VAL A 85 -8.80 1.59 14.50
N VAL A 86 -8.37 2.33 13.48
CA VAL A 86 -7.99 3.75 13.57
C VAL A 86 -9.14 4.61 13.07
N ARG A 87 -9.69 5.46 13.93
CA ARG A 87 -10.83 6.35 13.63
C ARG A 87 -10.46 7.82 13.49
N VAL A 88 -9.18 8.13 13.69
CA VAL A 88 -8.62 9.48 13.51
C VAL A 88 -8.04 9.64 12.12
N ASP A 89 -7.70 10.88 11.77
CA ASP A 89 -7.09 11.19 10.48
C ASP A 89 -5.77 10.45 10.28
N ALA A 90 -5.53 10.03 9.04
CA ALA A 90 -4.40 9.18 8.68
C ALA A 90 -3.05 9.89 8.89
N GLY A 91 -2.96 11.19 8.63
CA GLY A 91 -1.74 11.98 8.76
C GLY A 91 -1.16 11.96 10.18
N PRO A 92 -1.87 12.47 11.20
CA PRO A 92 -1.40 12.44 12.60
C PRO A 92 -1.10 11.03 13.10
N ARG A 93 -1.92 10.04 12.74
CA ARG A 93 -1.66 8.65 13.13
C ARG A 93 -0.43 8.08 12.44
N GLY A 94 -0.26 8.36 11.16
CA GLY A 94 0.94 7.98 10.41
C GLY A 94 2.21 8.56 11.03
N ALA A 95 2.20 9.84 11.35
CA ALA A 95 3.32 10.51 12.02
C ALA A 95 3.66 9.85 13.38
N ALA A 96 2.64 9.55 14.19
CA ALA A 96 2.84 8.86 15.48
C ALA A 96 3.44 7.46 15.31
N LEU A 97 2.98 6.69 14.32
CA LEU A 97 3.52 5.37 14.03
C LEU A 97 4.98 5.43 13.52
N ARG A 98 5.32 6.43 12.71
CA ARG A 98 6.69 6.64 12.24
C ARG A 98 7.65 6.98 13.38
N ALA A 99 7.20 7.74 14.38
CA ALA A 99 7.98 8.13 15.55
C ALA A 99 8.15 6.99 16.57
N ALA A 100 7.26 5.99 16.57
CA ALA A 100 7.32 4.86 17.50
C ALA A 100 8.48 3.91 17.16
N PRO A 101 8.98 3.12 18.13
CA PRO A 101 9.93 2.04 17.87
C PRO A 101 9.34 0.98 16.93
N GLY A 102 10.20 0.36 16.10
CA GLY A 102 9.82 -0.71 15.19
C GLY A 102 10.58 -0.62 13.86
N ARG A 103 10.25 -1.55 12.95
CA ARG A 103 10.76 -1.57 11.57
C ARG A 103 9.88 -0.68 10.68
N ASP A 104 10.14 -0.72 9.38
CA ASP A 104 9.36 0.03 8.40
C ASP A 104 7.87 -0.39 8.39
N ILE A 105 7.04 0.43 7.80
CA ILE A 105 5.58 0.30 7.77
C ILE A 105 5.16 0.03 6.33
N TRP A 106 4.46 -1.06 6.10
CA TRP A 106 3.86 -1.36 4.81
C TRP A 106 2.47 -0.72 4.69
N LEU A 107 2.34 0.26 3.85
CA LEU A 107 1.05 0.75 3.40
C LEU A 107 0.54 -0.22 2.32
N PHE A 108 -0.34 -1.14 2.74
CA PHE A 108 -0.90 -2.16 1.87
C PHE A 108 -1.97 -1.58 0.91
N GLY A 109 -2.65 -0.52 1.34
CA GLY A 109 -3.63 0.17 0.49
C GLY A 109 -4.96 0.42 1.19
N GLY A 110 -6.04 0.91 0.48
CA GLY A 110 -6.11 1.27 -0.95
C GLY A 110 -5.75 2.72 -1.23
N GLY A 111 -6.05 3.13 -2.48
CA GLY A 111 -5.66 4.44 -3.03
C GLY A 111 -6.11 5.65 -2.20
N SER A 112 -7.25 5.59 -1.52
CA SER A 112 -7.73 6.66 -0.64
C SER A 112 -6.85 6.84 0.61
N LEU A 113 -6.43 5.75 1.26
CA LEU A 113 -5.51 5.82 2.39
C LEU A 113 -4.13 6.29 1.93
N PHE A 114 -3.67 5.78 0.77
CA PHE A 114 -2.42 6.23 0.16
C PHE A 114 -2.44 7.74 -0.09
N ARG A 115 -3.50 8.25 -0.73
CA ARG A 115 -3.67 9.69 -0.93
C ARG A 115 -3.57 10.47 0.38
N SER A 116 -4.32 10.07 1.41
CA SER A 116 -4.35 10.78 2.70
C SER A 116 -2.98 10.83 3.38
N LEU A 117 -2.21 9.74 3.33
CA LEU A 117 -0.86 9.69 3.89
C LEU A 117 0.16 10.43 3.02
N LEU A 118 0.03 10.41 1.70
CA LEU A 118 0.89 11.14 0.76
C LEU A 118 0.73 12.67 0.94
N GLU A 119 -0.50 13.17 0.97
CA GLU A 119 -0.81 14.59 1.21
C GLU A 119 -0.32 15.05 2.59
N ALA A 120 -0.36 14.18 3.59
CA ALA A 120 0.19 14.43 4.92
C ALA A 120 1.72 14.26 5.01
N LYS A 121 2.42 14.00 3.89
CA LYS A 121 3.89 13.78 3.81
C LYS A 121 4.37 12.62 4.71
N GLN A 122 3.56 11.58 4.80
CA GLN A 122 3.87 10.40 5.60
C GLN A 122 4.31 9.18 4.77
N VAL A 123 4.50 9.32 3.45
CA VAL A 123 4.97 8.25 2.57
C VAL A 123 6.40 8.54 2.13
N ASP A 124 7.29 7.57 2.24
CA ASP A 124 8.71 7.69 1.88
C ASP A 124 9.03 7.02 0.55
N LEU A 125 8.41 5.85 0.28
CA LEU A 125 8.64 5.07 -0.94
C LEU A 125 7.31 4.64 -1.57
N VAL A 126 7.30 4.62 -2.90
CA VAL A 126 6.23 4.05 -3.72
C VAL A 126 6.85 2.95 -4.57
N GLU A 127 6.45 1.70 -4.31
CA GLU A 127 6.89 0.51 -5.04
C GLU A 127 5.70 -0.10 -5.76
N VAL A 128 5.74 -0.10 -7.08
CA VAL A 128 4.66 -0.60 -7.92
C VAL A 128 5.15 -1.75 -8.78
N LEU A 129 4.52 -2.91 -8.63
CA LEU A 129 4.64 -4.01 -9.59
C LEU A 129 3.63 -3.77 -10.71
N VAL A 130 4.09 -3.24 -11.83
CA VAL A 130 3.25 -2.99 -13.00
C VAL A 130 3.00 -4.30 -13.73
N VAL A 131 1.73 -4.68 -13.80
CA VAL A 131 1.27 -5.86 -14.54
C VAL A 131 0.91 -5.42 -15.97
N PRO A 132 1.34 -6.15 -17.03
CA PRO A 132 1.13 -5.78 -18.42
C PRO A 132 -0.31 -6.06 -18.88
N VAL A 133 -1.28 -5.44 -18.21
CA VAL A 133 -2.72 -5.50 -18.52
C VAL A 133 -3.34 -4.10 -18.47
N LEU A 134 -4.42 -3.92 -19.22
CA LEU A 134 -5.28 -2.73 -19.15
C LEU A 134 -6.62 -3.17 -18.58
N LEU A 135 -7.07 -2.56 -17.49
CA LEU A 135 -8.36 -2.87 -16.87
C LEU A 135 -9.51 -1.99 -17.41
N GLY A 136 -9.18 -0.79 -17.91
CA GLY A 136 -10.16 0.17 -18.39
C GLY A 136 -11.03 0.79 -17.29
N GLY A 137 -10.85 0.38 -16.02
CA GLY A 137 -11.58 0.88 -14.86
C GLY A 137 -11.34 0.03 -13.63
N GLY A 138 -11.61 0.57 -12.45
CA GLY A 138 -11.40 -0.15 -11.20
C GLY A 138 -11.07 0.78 -10.04
N ILE A 139 -10.41 0.21 -9.02
CA ILE A 139 -9.91 0.96 -7.87
C ILE A 139 -8.55 1.56 -8.26
N PRO A 140 -8.41 2.90 -8.30
CA PRO A 140 -7.18 3.54 -8.77
C PRO A 140 -6.04 3.38 -7.77
N LEU A 141 -4.81 3.39 -8.30
CA LEU A 141 -3.57 3.45 -7.51
C LEU A 141 -3.56 4.67 -6.57
N LEU A 142 -4.01 5.80 -7.09
CA LEU A 142 -4.16 7.06 -6.36
C LEU A 142 -5.53 7.66 -6.66
N GLU A 143 -6.28 7.98 -5.64
CA GLU A 143 -7.60 8.62 -5.75
C GLU A 143 -7.50 9.98 -6.48
N THR A 144 -8.52 10.29 -7.26
CA THR A 144 -8.62 11.55 -7.99
C THR A 144 -8.59 12.78 -7.07
N GLY A 145 -8.11 13.91 -7.59
CA GLY A 145 -8.00 15.17 -6.83
C GLY A 145 -6.80 15.23 -5.88
N ALA A 146 -5.88 14.25 -5.93
CA ALA A 146 -4.60 14.35 -5.23
C ALA A 146 -3.74 15.48 -5.82
N GLN A 147 -2.91 16.08 -4.96
CA GLN A 147 -1.94 17.09 -5.39
C GLN A 147 -0.83 16.44 -6.22
N LEU A 148 -0.30 17.19 -7.21
CA LEU A 148 0.87 16.77 -7.96
C LEU A 148 2.02 16.46 -7.00
N THR A 149 2.53 15.25 -7.04
CA THR A 149 3.71 14.82 -6.27
C THR A 149 4.76 14.30 -7.25
N ARG A 150 5.94 14.90 -7.24
CA ARG A 150 7.08 14.40 -8.02
C ARG A 150 7.73 13.23 -7.28
N LEU A 151 8.16 12.23 -8.04
CA LEU A 151 8.83 11.05 -7.51
C LEU A 151 10.24 10.94 -8.11
N ALA A 152 11.20 10.46 -7.32
CA ALA A 152 12.56 10.17 -7.79
C ALA A 152 12.71 8.66 -7.98
N LEU A 153 13.00 8.23 -9.22
CA LEU A 153 13.23 6.82 -9.53
C LEU A 153 14.50 6.32 -8.84
N GLU A 154 14.40 5.20 -8.12
CA GLU A 154 15.52 4.54 -7.46
C GLU A 154 15.90 3.20 -8.10
N GLN A 155 14.91 2.43 -8.53
CA GLN A 155 15.12 1.09 -9.07
C GLN A 155 14.07 0.71 -10.10
N VAL A 156 14.51 -0.02 -11.12
CA VAL A 156 13.65 -0.71 -12.09
C VAL A 156 14.13 -2.15 -12.21
N GLU A 157 13.21 -3.10 -12.09
CA GLU A 157 13.46 -4.51 -12.33
C GLU A 157 12.48 -5.03 -13.37
N ARG A 158 12.97 -5.77 -14.37
CA ARG A 158 12.15 -6.33 -15.44
C ARG A 158 12.12 -7.86 -15.32
N TYR A 159 10.96 -8.42 -15.48
CA TYR A 159 10.73 -9.86 -15.48
C TYR A 159 10.39 -10.38 -16.88
N ALA A 160 10.73 -11.62 -17.16
CA ALA A 160 10.47 -12.24 -18.46
C ALA A 160 8.96 -12.33 -18.78
N SER A 161 8.11 -12.38 -17.77
CA SER A 161 6.64 -12.32 -17.89
C SER A 161 6.10 -10.98 -18.39
N GLY A 162 6.93 -9.95 -18.50
CA GLY A 162 6.52 -8.58 -18.82
C GLY A 162 6.20 -7.72 -17.60
N LEU A 163 6.26 -8.26 -16.39
CA LEU A 163 6.13 -7.49 -15.16
C LEU A 163 7.29 -6.48 -15.03
N LEU A 164 6.99 -5.30 -14.48
CA LEU A 164 7.97 -4.28 -14.13
C LEU A 164 7.83 -3.93 -12.65
N SER A 165 8.91 -4.09 -11.87
CA SER A 165 8.96 -3.54 -10.51
C SER A 165 9.61 -2.16 -10.55
N LEU A 166 8.88 -1.15 -10.11
CA LEU A 166 9.31 0.24 -10.07
C LEU A 166 9.37 0.70 -8.62
N ARG A 167 10.53 1.24 -8.21
CA ARG A 167 10.69 1.86 -6.89
C ARG A 167 11.00 3.34 -7.05
N TYR A 168 10.20 4.16 -6.39
CA TYR A 168 10.38 5.60 -6.35
C TYR A 168 10.45 6.08 -4.90
N ARG A 169 11.37 7.02 -4.66
CA ARG A 169 11.38 7.82 -3.43
C ARG A 169 10.43 9.02 -3.58
N VAL A 170 9.71 9.32 -2.52
CA VAL A 170 8.95 10.56 -2.37
C VAL A 170 9.93 11.61 -1.82
N PRO A 171 10.35 12.63 -2.58
CA PRO A 171 11.27 13.64 -2.09
C PRO A 171 10.62 14.50 -0.99
N ASP A 172 11.41 14.94 -0.02
CA ASP A 172 11.00 16.02 0.87
C ASP A 172 10.72 17.29 0.08
N ALA A 173 9.70 18.06 0.49
CA ALA A 173 9.24 19.26 -0.22
C ALA A 173 10.32 20.35 -0.41
N ALA A 174 11.50 20.20 0.21
CA ALA A 174 12.62 21.12 0.11
C ALA A 174 13.66 20.73 -0.95
N ALA A 175 13.45 19.64 -1.70
CA ALA A 175 14.42 19.07 -2.65
C ALA A 175 13.96 19.17 -4.12
N VAL A 176 13.08 20.11 -4.45
CA VAL A 176 12.60 20.38 -5.83
C VAL A 176 12.91 21.80 -6.22
#